data_03d59ef06949e985232d8c263680a83f
#
_entry.id   03d59ef06949e985232d8c263680a83f
#
_cell.length_a   1.000
_cell.length_b   1.000
_cell.length_c   1.000
_cell.angle_alpha   90.00
_cell.angle_beta   90.00
_cell.angle_gamma   90.00
#
_symmetry.space_group_name_H-M   'P 1'
#
loop_
_entity.id
_entity.type
_entity.pdbx_description
1 polymer ?
#
loop_
_entity_poly.entity_id
_entity_poly.type
_entity_poly.pdbx_seq_one_letter_code
_entity_poly.pdbx_strand_id
1 'polypeptide(L)'
;MSMSDPIADMLTRIRNAQGVQKTTVAMPSSKVKVAIAVVLKDEGYIEDFAVTATGGKAELKIGLKYYVGRPVIERLERVSRPGLRVYKGKDDIPTVMNGLGVAIVSTPQGVMTDRKARATGVGGEVICYVA
;
A
#
# COMPACT_ATOMS: atom_id res chain seq x y z
N MET A 1 -20.99 -10.16 -0.76
CA MET A 1 -20.37 -9.14 0.07
C MET A 1 -19.91 -7.97 -0.78
N SER A 2 -20.28 -6.78 -0.42
CA SER A 2 -19.86 -5.61 -1.16
C SER A 2 -18.40 -5.27 -0.87
N MET A 3 -17.71 -4.78 -1.86
CA MET A 3 -16.35 -4.28 -1.74
C MET A 3 -16.37 -2.87 -1.17
N SER A 4 -16.68 -2.77 0.13
CA SER A 4 -16.78 -1.47 0.79
C SER A 4 -15.42 -0.82 1.01
N ASP A 5 -14.32 -1.60 0.95
CA ASP A 5 -12.96 -1.09 1.12
C ASP A 5 -12.03 -1.73 0.09
N PRO A 6 -11.89 -1.11 -1.10
CA PRO A 6 -11.01 -1.64 -2.14
C PRO A 6 -9.53 -1.71 -1.74
N ILE A 7 -9.09 -0.81 -0.86
CA ILE A 7 -7.70 -0.82 -0.37
C ILE A 7 -7.48 -2.03 0.53
N ALA A 8 -8.41 -2.32 1.44
CA ALA A 8 -8.32 -3.51 2.28
C ALA A 8 -8.31 -4.78 1.43
N ASP A 9 -9.10 -4.82 0.36
CA ASP A 9 -9.08 -5.93 -0.58
C ASP A 9 -7.71 -6.09 -1.25
N MET A 10 -7.12 -4.98 -1.68
CA MET A 10 -5.77 -4.98 -2.25
C MET A 10 -4.76 -5.60 -1.29
N LEU A 11 -4.75 -5.15 -0.03
CA LEU A 11 -3.81 -5.66 0.97
C LEU A 11 -4.04 -7.14 1.25
N THR A 12 -5.30 -7.57 1.30
CA THR A 12 -5.66 -8.97 1.51
C THR A 12 -5.20 -9.84 0.35
N ARG A 13 -5.37 -9.38 -0.90
CA ARG A 13 -4.89 -10.11 -2.08
C ARG A 13 -3.38 -10.29 -2.05
N ILE A 14 -2.64 -9.26 -1.66
CA ILE A 14 -1.19 -9.35 -1.54
C ILE A 14 -0.80 -10.38 -0.47
N ARG A 15 -1.39 -10.29 0.73
CA ARG A 15 -1.11 -11.23 1.81
C ARG A 15 -1.40 -12.68 1.41
N ASN A 16 -2.56 -12.92 0.81
CA ASN A 16 -2.97 -14.27 0.40
C ASN A 16 -2.04 -14.83 -0.69
N ALA A 17 -1.65 -14.00 -1.65
CA ALA A 17 -0.73 -14.42 -2.71
C ALA A 17 0.64 -14.77 -2.14
N GLN A 18 1.14 -13.99 -1.19
CA GLN A 18 2.40 -14.28 -0.51
C GLN A 18 2.33 -15.57 0.29
N GLY A 19 1.19 -15.85 0.92
CA GLY A 19 0.99 -17.06 1.71
C GLY A 19 1.10 -18.34 0.90
N VAL A 20 0.81 -18.29 -0.41
CA VAL A 20 0.92 -19.45 -1.30
C VAL A 20 2.08 -19.28 -2.30
N GLN A 21 3.01 -18.38 -2.02
CA GLN A 21 4.25 -18.17 -2.78
C GLN A 21 4.01 -17.83 -4.25
N LYS A 22 2.96 -17.07 -4.56
CA LYS A 22 2.75 -16.60 -5.93
C LYS A 22 3.76 -15.53 -6.30
N THR A 23 4.13 -15.47 -7.58
CA THR A 23 5.05 -14.45 -8.07
C THR A 23 4.34 -13.14 -8.40
N THR A 24 3.05 -13.20 -8.73
CA THR A 24 2.27 -12.01 -9.09
C THR A 24 0.87 -12.09 -8.50
N VAL A 25 0.24 -10.93 -8.35
CA VAL A 25 -1.16 -10.82 -7.96
C VAL A 25 -1.82 -9.73 -8.81
N ALA A 26 -3.06 -9.97 -9.22
CA ALA A 26 -3.80 -9.04 -10.06
C ALA A 26 -5.08 -8.59 -9.36
N MET A 27 -5.52 -7.39 -9.68
CA MET A 27 -6.72 -6.79 -9.09
C MET A 27 -7.25 -5.68 -10.00
N PRO A 28 -8.52 -5.29 -9.86
CA PRO A 28 -8.99 -4.09 -10.56
C PRO A 28 -8.16 -2.88 -10.14
N SER A 29 -7.77 -2.06 -11.10
CA SER A 29 -6.93 -0.90 -10.85
C SER A 29 -7.75 0.30 -10.39
N SER A 30 -7.09 1.20 -9.65
CA SER A 30 -7.60 2.53 -9.35
C SER A 30 -6.41 3.45 -9.15
N LYS A 31 -6.65 4.77 -9.17
CA LYS A 31 -5.58 5.74 -8.97
C LYS A 31 -4.90 5.56 -7.61
N VAL A 32 -5.67 5.31 -6.56
CA VAL A 32 -5.14 5.12 -5.21
C VAL A 32 -4.31 3.84 -5.14
N LYS A 33 -4.79 2.74 -5.72
CA LYS A 33 -4.05 1.48 -5.71
C LYS A 33 -2.72 1.60 -6.44
N VAL A 34 -2.71 2.29 -7.59
CA VAL A 34 -1.48 2.53 -8.33
C VAL A 34 -0.51 3.39 -7.51
N ALA A 35 -1.02 4.43 -6.84
CA ALA A 35 -0.19 5.27 -5.99
C ALA A 35 0.43 4.48 -4.84
N ILE A 36 -0.32 3.57 -4.23
CA ILE A 36 0.20 2.69 -3.18
C ILE A 36 1.28 1.76 -3.77
N ALA A 37 1.04 1.20 -4.95
CA ALA A 37 2.02 0.34 -5.61
C ALA A 37 3.34 1.08 -5.90
N VAL A 38 3.26 2.35 -6.32
CA VAL A 38 4.45 3.19 -6.53
C VAL A 38 5.26 3.29 -5.24
N VAL A 39 4.61 3.58 -4.12
CA VAL A 39 5.28 3.69 -2.83
C VAL A 39 5.91 2.35 -2.43
N LEU A 40 5.18 1.25 -2.57
CA LEU A 40 5.71 -0.08 -2.25
C LEU A 40 6.94 -0.44 -3.08
N LYS A 41 6.93 -0.09 -4.36
CA LYS A 41 8.07 -0.34 -5.23
C LYS A 41 9.26 0.54 -4.85
N ASP A 42 9.04 1.83 -4.63
CA ASP A 42 10.10 2.77 -4.27
C ASP A 42 10.75 2.40 -2.93
N GLU A 43 9.99 1.84 -2.00
CA GLU A 43 10.51 1.40 -0.71
C GLU A 43 11.08 -0.02 -0.73
N GLY A 44 11.03 -0.67 -1.88
CA GLY A 44 11.63 -2.01 -2.05
C GLY A 44 10.79 -3.16 -1.53
N TYR A 45 9.49 -2.96 -1.33
CA TYR A 45 8.61 -4.02 -0.83
C TYR A 45 8.06 -4.92 -1.92
N ILE A 46 7.99 -4.44 -3.15
CA ILE A 46 7.56 -5.25 -4.30
C ILE A 46 8.59 -5.13 -5.43
N GLU A 47 8.60 -6.10 -6.35
CA GLU A 47 9.51 -6.09 -7.49
C GLU A 47 9.13 -5.02 -8.50
N ASP A 48 7.87 -5.04 -8.92
CA ASP A 48 7.37 -4.15 -9.95
C ASP A 48 5.85 -4.20 -9.98
N PHE A 49 5.25 -3.35 -10.80
CA PHE A 49 3.83 -3.41 -11.07
C PHE A 49 3.56 -2.91 -12.49
N ALA A 50 2.42 -3.30 -13.03
CA ALA A 50 1.99 -2.86 -14.35
C ALA A 50 0.48 -2.67 -14.35
N VAL A 51 0.01 -1.72 -15.14
CA VAL A 51 -1.41 -1.49 -15.35
C VAL A 51 -1.72 -1.81 -16.81
N THR A 52 -2.68 -2.71 -17.02
CA THR A 52 -3.14 -3.06 -18.37
C THR A 52 -4.61 -2.71 -18.49
N ALA A 53 -5.02 -2.24 -19.67
CA ALA A 53 -6.41 -1.93 -19.96
C ALA A 53 -6.94 -2.90 -21.00
N THR A 54 -8.00 -3.60 -20.67
CA THR A 54 -8.64 -4.56 -21.56
C THR A 54 -10.16 -4.38 -21.50
N GLY A 55 -10.77 -4.13 -22.63
CA GLY A 55 -12.21 -3.97 -22.72
C GLY A 55 -12.76 -2.84 -21.87
N GLY A 56 -12.04 -1.74 -21.74
CA GLY A 56 -12.48 -0.58 -20.96
C GLY A 56 -12.24 -0.71 -19.46
N LYS A 57 -11.64 -1.83 -19.00
CA LYS A 57 -11.31 -2.06 -17.60
C LYS A 57 -9.80 -2.07 -17.43
N ALA A 58 -9.33 -1.45 -16.37
CA ALA A 58 -7.92 -1.44 -16.02
C ALA A 58 -7.64 -2.47 -14.94
N GLU A 59 -6.54 -3.22 -15.11
CA GLU A 59 -6.09 -4.22 -14.15
C GLU A 59 -4.71 -3.85 -13.67
N LEU A 60 -4.52 -3.88 -12.36
CA LEU A 60 -3.21 -3.68 -11.73
C LEU A 60 -2.63 -5.05 -11.40
N LYS A 61 -1.42 -5.29 -11.89
CA LYS A 61 -0.68 -6.53 -11.62
C LYS A 61 0.58 -6.18 -10.85
N ILE A 62 0.78 -6.83 -9.71
CA ILE A 62 1.92 -6.55 -8.84
C ILE A 62 2.84 -7.77 -8.82
N GLY A 63 4.12 -7.53 -9.07
CA GLY A 63 5.16 -8.54 -8.91
C GLY A 63 5.61 -8.58 -7.46
N LEU A 64 5.40 -9.72 -6.81
CA LEU A 64 5.73 -9.90 -5.41
C LEU A 64 7.22 -10.17 -5.24
N LYS A 65 7.76 -9.76 -4.09
CA LYS A 65 9.19 -9.86 -3.82
C LYS A 65 9.45 -10.82 -2.67
N TYR A 66 10.42 -11.69 -2.86
CA TYR A 66 10.84 -12.67 -1.86
C TYR A 66 12.34 -12.58 -1.65
N TYR A 67 12.76 -12.89 -0.43
CA TYR A 67 14.18 -12.99 -0.09
C TYR A 67 14.40 -14.27 0.69
N VAL A 68 15.25 -15.14 0.14
CA VAL A 68 15.56 -16.46 0.72
C VAL A 68 14.27 -17.23 1.04
N GLY A 69 13.35 -17.27 0.08
CA GLY A 69 12.09 -18.01 0.18
C GLY A 69 11.02 -17.37 1.05
N ARG A 70 11.25 -16.17 1.57
CA ARG A 70 10.30 -15.48 2.44
C ARG A 70 9.80 -14.19 1.79
N PRO A 71 8.52 -13.83 1.95
CA PRO A 71 8.03 -12.54 1.48
C PRO A 71 8.79 -11.39 2.13
N VAL A 72 9.12 -10.38 1.32
CA VAL A 72 9.75 -9.17 1.84
C VAL A 72 8.80 -8.41 2.75
N ILE A 73 7.51 -8.37 2.41
CA ILE A 73 6.49 -7.75 3.26
C ILE A 73 6.13 -8.74 4.37
N GLU A 74 6.45 -8.39 5.62
CA GLU A 74 6.08 -9.19 6.78
C GLU A 74 4.81 -8.70 7.46
N ARG A 75 4.53 -7.40 7.34
CA ARG A 75 3.39 -6.76 7.99
C ARG A 75 2.69 -5.84 6.99
N LEU A 76 1.38 -5.99 6.87
CA LEU A 76 0.58 -5.19 5.95
C LEU A 76 -0.79 -5.00 6.60
N GLU A 77 -1.00 -3.83 7.20
CA GLU A 77 -2.20 -3.54 7.99
C GLU A 77 -2.94 -2.32 7.48
N ARG A 78 -4.25 -2.48 7.30
CA ARG A 78 -5.15 -1.38 7.00
C ARG A 78 -5.35 -0.54 8.26
N VAL A 79 -5.20 0.78 8.16
CA VAL A 79 -5.38 1.68 9.30
C VAL A 79 -6.68 2.47 9.15
N SER A 80 -6.75 3.38 8.17
CA SER A 80 -7.97 4.14 7.91
C SER A 80 -8.96 3.29 7.15
N ARG A 81 -10.23 3.31 7.54
CA ARG A 81 -11.29 2.50 6.94
C ARG A 81 -12.49 3.38 6.61
N PRO A 82 -13.34 2.96 5.68
CA PRO A 82 -14.54 3.76 5.35
C PRO A 82 -15.41 4.08 6.56
N GLY A 83 -15.53 3.15 7.52
CA GLY A 83 -16.32 3.36 8.73
C GLY A 83 -15.59 4.10 9.85
N LEU A 84 -14.28 4.26 9.73
CA LEU A 84 -13.46 4.93 10.74
C LEU A 84 -12.20 5.49 10.07
N ARG A 85 -12.30 6.72 9.58
CA ARG A 85 -11.17 7.39 8.94
C ARG A 85 -10.17 7.86 9.98
N VAL A 86 -8.88 7.68 9.68
CA VAL A 86 -7.78 8.07 10.56
C VAL A 86 -6.94 9.14 9.87
N TYR A 87 -6.99 10.37 10.39
CA TYR A 87 -6.21 11.50 9.88
C TYR A 87 -5.22 11.93 10.93
N LYS A 88 -4.01 12.28 10.52
CA LYS A 88 -2.96 12.78 11.41
C LYS A 88 -2.33 14.04 10.83
N GLY A 89 -2.09 15.02 11.69
CA GLY A 89 -1.35 16.20 11.32
C GLY A 89 0.13 15.89 11.14
N LYS A 90 0.86 16.84 10.56
CA LYS A 90 2.28 16.66 10.23
C LYS A 90 3.15 16.25 11.43
N ASP A 91 2.78 16.67 12.64
CA ASP A 91 3.54 16.39 13.85
C ASP A 91 3.11 15.10 14.54
N ASP A 92 2.00 14.50 14.08
CA ASP A 92 1.41 13.33 14.71
C ASP A 92 1.44 12.09 13.83
N ILE A 93 2.13 12.13 12.70
CA ILE A 93 2.23 11.00 11.79
C ILE A 93 2.99 9.88 12.48
N PRO A 94 2.41 8.66 12.57
CA PRO A 94 3.05 7.57 13.31
C PRO A 94 4.28 7.02 12.59
N THR A 95 5.18 6.47 13.38
CA THR A 95 6.27 5.64 12.86
C THR A 95 5.88 4.18 12.99
N VAL A 96 6.42 3.34 12.11
CA VAL A 96 6.15 1.90 12.11
C VAL A 96 7.43 1.17 12.49
N MET A 97 7.35 0.35 13.56
CA MET A 97 8.48 -0.44 14.04
C MET A 97 9.76 0.42 14.21
N ASN A 98 9.62 1.56 14.88
CA ASN A 98 10.72 2.52 15.13
C ASN A 98 11.45 2.95 13.85
N GLY A 99 10.73 3.07 12.76
CA GLY A 99 11.28 3.51 11.48
C GLY A 99 11.79 2.40 10.58
N LEU A 100 11.69 1.13 11.00
CA LEU A 100 12.04 -0.01 10.16
C LEU A 100 10.98 -0.28 9.09
N GLY A 101 9.73 0.08 9.37
CA GLY A 101 8.65 0.02 8.41
C GLY A 101 8.21 1.41 7.97
N VAL A 102 7.13 1.48 7.19
CA VAL A 102 6.57 2.74 6.72
C VAL A 102 5.06 2.77 6.93
N ALA A 103 4.53 3.98 7.16
CA ALA A 103 3.12 4.24 7.02
C ALA A 103 2.90 4.88 5.65
N ILE A 104 1.89 4.43 4.93
CA ILE A 104 1.51 5.06 3.66
C ILE A 104 0.41 6.05 3.98
N VAL A 105 0.63 7.31 3.60
CA VAL A 105 -0.24 8.44 3.96
C VAL A 105 -0.73 9.12 2.69
N SER A 106 -2.03 9.36 2.64
CA SER A 106 -2.63 10.16 1.55
C SER A 106 -2.67 11.61 1.99
N THR A 107 -1.91 12.46 1.31
CA THR A 107 -1.78 13.88 1.64
C THR A 107 -2.31 14.74 0.49
N PRO A 108 -2.52 16.04 0.72
CA PRO A 108 -2.90 16.95 -0.38
C PRO A 108 -1.87 16.97 -1.52
N GLN A 109 -0.64 16.56 -1.26
CA GLN A 109 0.43 16.50 -2.27
C GLN A 109 0.61 15.11 -2.86
N GLY A 110 -0.25 14.16 -2.51
CA GLY A 110 -0.21 12.80 -3.04
C GLY A 110 -0.01 11.75 -1.97
N VAL A 111 0.01 10.49 -2.41
CA VAL A 111 0.26 9.36 -1.53
C VAL A 111 1.76 9.20 -1.34
N MET A 112 2.20 9.12 -0.10
CA MET A 112 3.62 9.08 0.23
C MET A 112 3.88 8.33 1.54
N THR A 113 5.14 8.09 1.85
CA THR A 113 5.53 7.50 3.13
C THR A 113 5.40 8.52 4.26
N ASP A 114 5.35 8.01 5.49
CA ASP A 114 5.38 8.85 6.69
C ASP A 114 6.64 9.73 6.74
N ARG A 115 7.80 9.18 6.34
CA ARG A 115 9.05 9.94 6.32
C ARG A 115 8.97 11.12 5.37
N LYS A 116 8.47 10.90 4.17
CA LYS A 116 8.33 11.95 3.17
C LYS A 116 7.30 12.99 3.61
N ALA A 117 6.19 12.56 4.20
CA ALA A 117 5.17 13.46 4.71
C ALA A 117 5.74 14.37 5.81
N ARG A 118 6.50 13.82 6.74
CA ARG A 118 7.17 14.59 7.78
C ARG A 118 8.20 15.57 7.19
N ALA A 119 9.00 15.12 6.25
CA ALA A 119 10.01 15.95 5.60
C ALA A 119 9.39 17.09 4.79
N THR A 120 8.25 16.83 4.18
CA THR A 120 7.52 17.84 3.40
C THR A 120 6.68 18.75 4.30
N GLY A 121 6.40 18.34 5.53
CA GLY A 121 5.60 19.12 6.48
C GLY A 121 4.11 19.04 6.22
N VAL A 122 3.61 17.88 5.76
CA VAL A 122 2.19 17.69 5.48
C VAL A 122 1.66 16.51 6.29
N GLY A 123 0.39 16.61 6.69
CA GLY A 123 -0.34 15.49 7.27
C GLY A 123 -1.36 14.94 6.29
N GLY A 124 -2.09 13.92 6.70
CA GLY A 124 -3.11 13.33 5.86
C GLY A 124 -3.74 12.10 6.47
N GLU A 125 -4.39 11.33 5.62
CA GLU A 125 -5.04 10.09 5.99
C GLU A 125 -4.03 8.95 6.00
N VAL A 126 -3.92 8.28 7.16
CA VAL A 126 -3.01 7.12 7.29
C VAL A 126 -3.71 5.90 6.70
N ILE A 127 -3.26 5.48 5.54
CA ILE A 127 -3.90 4.39 4.78
C ILE A 127 -3.58 3.04 5.39
N CYS A 128 -2.31 2.74 5.58
CA CYS A 128 -1.87 1.42 6.04
C CYS A 128 -0.45 1.48 6.60
N TYR A 129 -0.07 0.41 7.30
CA TYR A 129 1.30 0.18 7.75
C TYR A 129 1.91 -0.96 6.95
N VAL A 130 3.18 -0.82 6.60
CA VAL A 130 3.94 -1.84 5.86
C VAL A 130 5.29 -2.02 6.54
N ALA A 131 5.64 -3.26 6.74
CA ALA A 131 6.97 -3.59 7.28
C ALA A 131 7.46 -4.94 6.77
#